data_0b3f0c85be83257d803335d140ebdcd9
#
_entry.id   0b3f0c85be83257d803335d140ebdcd9
#
_cell.length_a   1.000
_cell.length_b   1.000
_cell.length_c   1.000
_cell.angle_alpha   90.00
_cell.angle_beta   90.00
_cell.angle_gamma   90.00
#
_symmetry.space_group_name_H-M   'P 1'
#
loop_
_entity.id
_entity.type
_entity.pdbx_description
1 polymer ?
#
loop_
_entity_poly.entity_id
_entity_poly.type
_entity_poly.pdbx_seq_one_letter_code
_entity_poly.pdbx_strand_id
1 'polypeptide(L)'
;EYVDSLLTGSGSDLDNSTFKFMDPGTGRTIGIRADMTPQCARIDAHILGRKGVSRLCYAGSCLHARPMHPLASREPVVAGVELFGASGIEADAEIMTLAVRTLKKLGIDVVHIDIGHMAILHALMGERISDESVHGVVRALRMKDPVALAEAAVGFDPEVQQALQLLLRTFGDVSVLDILERELPQKSEIQAALREVRELANICGADEVSVDFCDVHGYQYLTGITFSVNIPNYAQAVLRGGRYDGVGLAFGRSRPACGFTVYLRALAGLQVAASHHPQAVVARGPLARDLEAQVEKLRDEGHIVVRLLPGERDEDVLEQFVITKELVRTSLGFELKAL
;
A
#
# COMPACT_ATOMS: atom_id res chain seq x y z
N GLU A 1 12.68 13.27 -10.02
CA GLU A 1 13.34 13.98 -8.91
C GLU A 1 14.83 13.68 -8.86
N TYR A 2 15.63 14.50 -8.17
CA TYR A 2 17.05 14.16 -7.95
C TYR A 2 17.16 12.92 -7.07
N VAL A 3 18.09 12.02 -7.42
CA VAL A 3 18.27 10.73 -6.74
C VAL A 3 18.50 10.92 -5.24
N ASP A 4 19.28 11.93 -4.84
CA ASP A 4 19.50 12.25 -3.43
C ASP A 4 18.20 12.57 -2.67
N SER A 5 17.22 13.17 -3.34
CA SER A 5 15.92 13.47 -2.72
C SER A 5 14.98 12.27 -2.64
N LEU A 6 15.19 11.26 -3.50
CA LEU A 6 14.37 10.04 -3.53
C LEU A 6 14.88 8.97 -2.57
N LEU A 7 16.20 8.87 -2.39
CA LEU A 7 16.84 7.71 -1.77
C LEU A 7 17.40 8.01 -0.38
N THR A 8 17.42 9.28 0.03
CA THR A 8 17.93 9.64 1.34
C THR A 8 17.13 8.94 2.46
N GLY A 9 17.80 8.13 3.27
CA GLY A 9 17.20 7.42 4.41
C GLY A 9 16.39 6.15 4.12
N SER A 10 16.38 5.67 2.88
CA SER A 10 15.46 4.60 2.46
C SER A 10 16.10 3.21 2.27
N GLY A 11 17.39 3.08 2.50
CA GLY A 11 18.11 1.81 2.38
C GLY A 11 18.34 1.32 0.94
N SER A 12 19.06 0.20 0.81
CA SER A 12 19.48 -0.36 -0.48
C SER A 12 18.31 -0.90 -1.32
N ASP A 13 17.22 -1.32 -0.70
CA ASP A 13 16.09 -1.92 -1.41
C ASP A 13 15.37 -0.89 -2.28
N LEU A 14 15.17 0.32 -1.79
CA LEU A 14 14.57 1.40 -2.57
C LEU A 14 15.51 1.88 -3.68
N ASP A 15 16.82 1.96 -3.39
CA ASP A 15 17.83 2.31 -4.37
C ASP A 15 17.82 1.34 -5.57
N ASN A 16 17.78 0.04 -5.30
CA ASN A 16 17.69 -1.02 -6.31
C ASN A 16 16.35 -1.01 -7.08
N SER A 17 15.30 -0.52 -6.47
CA SER A 17 13.97 -0.42 -7.08
C SER A 17 13.76 0.86 -7.89
N THR A 18 14.65 1.84 -7.79
CA THR A 18 14.52 3.15 -8.43
C THR A 18 15.14 3.16 -9.83
N PHE A 19 14.37 3.56 -10.84
CA PHE A 19 14.92 3.90 -12.15
C PHE A 19 15.73 5.18 -12.06
N LYS A 20 16.95 5.12 -12.55
CA LYS A 20 17.89 6.24 -12.57
C LYS A 20 18.33 6.54 -13.99
N PHE A 21 18.42 7.80 -14.33
CA PHE A 21 18.91 8.27 -15.64
C PHE A 21 19.56 9.65 -15.50
N MET A 22 20.41 9.97 -16.45
CA MET A 22 21.07 11.27 -16.49
C MET A 22 20.13 12.29 -17.14
N ASP A 23 19.89 13.42 -16.48
CA ASP A 23 19.21 14.56 -17.07
C ASP A 23 20.14 15.26 -18.07
N PRO A 24 19.82 15.25 -19.37
CA PRO A 24 20.70 15.86 -20.38
C PRO A 24 20.82 17.39 -20.25
N GLY A 25 19.86 18.04 -19.59
CA GLY A 25 19.88 19.49 -19.38
C GLY A 25 20.82 19.94 -18.26
N THR A 26 20.96 19.13 -17.20
CA THR A 26 21.74 19.49 -16.02
C THR A 26 22.96 18.60 -15.79
N GLY A 27 23.06 17.46 -16.47
CA GLY A 27 24.10 16.45 -16.25
C GLY A 27 23.95 15.70 -14.90
N ARG A 28 22.87 15.92 -14.15
CA ARG A 28 22.64 15.29 -12.84
C ARG A 28 21.86 13.99 -12.99
N THR A 29 22.10 13.06 -12.07
CA THR A 29 21.29 11.84 -11.98
C THR A 29 19.94 12.16 -11.36
N ILE A 30 18.89 11.82 -12.08
CA ILE A 30 17.50 11.90 -11.63
C ILE A 30 16.89 10.50 -11.58
N GLY A 31 15.82 10.34 -10.80
CA GLY A 31 15.12 9.08 -10.65
C GLY A 31 13.61 9.24 -10.72
N ILE A 32 12.96 8.12 -10.99
CA ILE A 32 11.50 8.01 -10.87
C ILE A 32 11.22 7.33 -9.53
N ARG A 33 10.30 7.91 -8.75
CA ARG A 33 9.96 7.40 -7.43
C ARG A 33 9.48 5.93 -7.49
N ALA A 34 10.06 5.11 -6.64
CA ALA A 34 9.61 3.73 -6.43
C ALA A 34 8.69 3.60 -5.21
N ASP A 35 8.70 4.60 -4.32
CA ASP A 35 7.84 4.72 -3.15
C ASP A 35 7.46 6.19 -2.94
N MET A 36 6.35 6.47 -2.25
CA MET A 36 5.88 7.82 -1.95
C MET A 36 6.17 8.26 -0.51
N THR A 37 6.46 7.34 0.40
CA THR A 37 6.79 7.61 1.80
C THR A 37 7.97 8.60 1.96
N PRO A 38 9.09 8.48 1.22
CA PRO A 38 10.19 9.44 1.31
C PRO A 38 9.79 10.86 0.91
N GLN A 39 8.90 11.01 -0.10
CA GLN A 39 8.41 12.34 -0.46
C GLN A 39 7.53 12.94 0.65
N CYS A 40 6.69 12.14 1.31
CA CYS A 40 5.89 12.59 2.45
C CYS A 40 6.78 13.02 3.61
N ALA A 41 7.84 12.27 3.93
CA ALA A 41 8.81 12.63 4.96
C ALA A 41 9.51 13.96 4.63
N ARG A 42 9.92 14.16 3.38
CA ARG A 42 10.50 15.42 2.92
C ARG A 42 9.52 16.58 2.99
N ILE A 43 8.25 16.37 2.64
CA ILE A 43 7.19 17.39 2.76
C ILE A 43 6.99 17.77 4.23
N ASP A 44 6.90 16.79 5.14
CA ASP A 44 6.80 17.07 6.58
C ASP A 44 8.00 17.85 7.10
N ALA A 45 9.22 17.46 6.69
CA ALA A 45 10.45 18.08 7.16
C ALA A 45 10.67 19.51 6.64
N HIS A 46 10.48 19.72 5.31
CA HIS A 46 10.93 20.96 4.67
C HIS A 46 9.79 21.93 4.28
N ILE A 47 8.57 21.42 4.06
CA ILE A 47 7.46 22.24 3.60
C ILE A 47 6.53 22.57 4.76
N LEU A 48 6.05 21.55 5.49
CA LEU A 48 5.11 21.76 6.59
C LEU A 48 5.80 22.29 7.84
N GLY A 49 6.92 21.72 8.24
CA GLY A 49 7.70 22.15 9.40
C GLY A 49 6.95 22.18 10.74
N ARG A 50 5.81 21.47 10.84
CA ARG A 50 4.91 21.53 12.01
C ARG A 50 5.56 20.91 13.24
N LYS A 51 5.38 21.53 14.42
CA LYS A 51 5.81 20.97 15.71
C LYS A 51 4.93 19.82 16.20
N GLY A 52 3.64 19.89 15.94
CA GLY A 52 2.64 18.88 16.30
C GLY A 52 2.56 17.73 15.30
N VAL A 53 1.55 16.88 15.47
CA VAL A 53 1.29 15.73 14.59
C VAL A 53 0.88 16.21 13.20
N SER A 54 1.46 15.59 12.16
CA SER A 54 1.07 15.76 10.78
C SER A 54 0.44 14.48 10.26
N ARG A 55 -0.69 14.60 9.56
CA ARG A 55 -1.36 13.50 8.86
C ARG A 55 -1.40 13.84 7.38
N LEU A 56 -0.77 13.02 6.58
CA LEU A 56 -0.69 13.20 5.13
C LEU A 56 -1.33 11.99 4.44
N CYS A 57 -1.90 12.22 3.28
CA CYS A 57 -2.31 11.15 2.38
C CYS A 57 -1.79 11.44 0.98
N TYR A 58 -1.60 10.37 0.22
CA TYR A 58 -1.15 10.43 -1.16
C TYR A 58 -1.87 9.42 -2.02
N ALA A 59 -1.89 9.68 -3.34
CA ALA A 59 -2.25 8.71 -4.35
C ALA A 59 -1.46 9.00 -5.63
N GLY A 60 -1.03 7.94 -6.32
CA GLY A 60 -0.31 8.09 -7.58
C GLY A 60 0.40 6.82 -8.02
N SER A 61 1.07 6.90 -9.18
CA SER A 61 1.89 5.81 -9.69
C SER A 61 3.31 5.89 -9.15
N CYS A 62 3.85 4.72 -8.83
CA CYS A 62 5.28 4.47 -8.63
C CYS A 62 5.82 3.64 -9.78
N LEU A 63 7.14 3.59 -9.95
CA LEU A 63 7.76 2.79 -10.99
C LEU A 63 8.92 1.97 -10.40
N HIS A 64 8.82 0.64 -10.52
CA HIS A 64 9.81 -0.28 -9.96
C HIS A 64 10.78 -0.75 -11.05
N ALA A 65 12.06 -0.44 -10.90
CA ALA A 65 13.12 -0.95 -11.77
C ALA A 65 13.25 -2.48 -11.64
N ARG A 66 13.04 -3.00 -10.42
CA ARG A 66 12.97 -4.43 -10.14
C ARG A 66 11.62 -4.75 -9.50
N PRO A 67 10.78 -5.58 -10.11
CA PRO A 67 9.53 -6.00 -9.49
C PRO A 67 9.83 -6.86 -8.25
N MET A 68 8.98 -6.79 -7.25
CA MET A 68 9.13 -7.56 -6.00
C MET A 68 9.05 -9.08 -6.24
N HIS A 69 8.38 -9.51 -7.30
CA HIS A 69 8.25 -10.89 -7.75
C HIS A 69 7.85 -10.92 -9.24
N PRO A 70 7.97 -12.07 -9.95
CA PRO A 70 7.75 -12.15 -11.40
C PRO A 70 6.39 -11.66 -11.90
N LEU A 71 5.34 -11.75 -11.08
CA LEU A 71 3.98 -11.31 -11.42
C LEU A 71 3.64 -9.90 -10.90
N ALA A 72 4.56 -9.23 -10.20
CA ALA A 72 4.31 -7.90 -9.67
C ALA A 72 4.29 -6.85 -10.80
N SER A 73 3.36 -5.91 -10.71
CA SER A 73 3.37 -4.75 -11.59
C SER A 73 4.64 -3.92 -11.36
N ARG A 74 5.29 -3.51 -12.44
CA ARG A 74 6.39 -2.55 -12.38
C ARG A 74 5.90 -1.10 -12.25
N GLU A 75 4.62 -0.89 -12.47
CA GLU A 75 3.94 0.40 -12.31
C GLU A 75 2.75 0.24 -11.34
N PRO A 76 3.00 0.06 -10.03
CA PRO A 76 1.91 0.05 -9.09
C PRO A 76 1.25 1.44 -9.00
N VAL A 77 -0.08 1.45 -8.98
CA VAL A 77 -0.84 2.62 -8.57
C VAL A 77 -1.17 2.44 -7.09
N VAL A 78 -0.74 3.38 -6.28
CA VAL A 78 -0.83 3.29 -4.83
C VAL A 78 -1.60 4.47 -4.24
N ALA A 79 -2.22 4.26 -3.10
CA ALA A 79 -2.63 5.31 -2.18
C ALA A 79 -2.09 4.98 -0.79
N GLY A 80 -1.89 5.97 0.04
CA GLY A 80 -1.37 5.75 1.39
C GLY A 80 -1.61 6.91 2.33
N VAL A 81 -1.30 6.64 3.58
CA VAL A 81 -1.42 7.59 4.69
C VAL A 81 -0.16 7.55 5.53
N GLU A 82 0.32 8.71 5.93
CA GLU A 82 1.50 8.87 6.77
C GLU A 82 1.18 9.78 7.96
N LEU A 83 1.54 9.35 9.14
CA LEU A 83 1.39 10.08 10.39
C LEU A 83 2.78 10.36 10.97
N PHE A 84 3.13 11.63 11.15
CA PHE A 84 4.41 12.08 11.69
C PHE A 84 4.22 12.77 13.03
N GLY A 85 5.12 12.50 13.98
CA GLY A 85 5.23 13.25 15.22
C GLY A 85 4.50 12.65 16.42
N ALA A 86 4.05 11.39 16.34
CA ALA A 86 3.49 10.65 17.46
C ALA A 86 4.21 9.31 17.65
N SER A 87 4.76 9.08 18.84
CA SER A 87 5.56 7.90 19.18
C SER A 87 4.78 6.80 19.90
N GLY A 88 3.55 7.08 20.33
CA GLY A 88 2.74 6.12 21.10
C GLY A 88 2.03 5.11 20.23
N ILE A 89 1.67 3.99 20.85
CA ILE A 89 0.89 2.91 20.23
C ILE A 89 -0.46 3.38 19.67
N GLU A 90 -0.99 4.50 20.20
CA GLU A 90 -2.23 5.11 19.71
C GLU A 90 -2.12 5.57 18.25
N ALA A 91 -0.91 6.00 17.82
CA ALA A 91 -0.67 6.36 16.44
C ALA A 91 -0.69 5.13 15.53
N ASP A 92 -0.10 4.03 15.98
CA ASP A 92 -0.12 2.74 15.26
C ASP A 92 -1.55 2.19 15.18
N ALA A 93 -2.31 2.27 16.27
CA ALA A 93 -3.72 1.88 16.31
C ALA A 93 -4.58 2.73 15.35
N GLU A 94 -4.35 4.05 15.29
CA GLU A 94 -5.03 4.93 14.33
C GLU A 94 -4.78 4.48 12.88
N ILE A 95 -3.50 4.24 12.54
CA ILE A 95 -3.08 3.84 11.19
C ILE A 95 -3.62 2.46 10.82
N MET A 96 -3.51 1.45 11.70
CA MET A 96 -4.02 0.09 11.45
C MET A 96 -5.54 0.06 11.33
N THR A 97 -6.26 0.74 12.24
CA THR A 97 -7.72 0.83 12.18
C THR A 97 -8.19 1.53 10.90
N LEU A 98 -7.49 2.59 10.48
CA LEU A 98 -7.79 3.30 9.23
C LEU A 98 -7.57 2.39 8.02
N ALA A 99 -6.49 1.59 8.01
CA ALA A 99 -6.20 0.64 6.94
C ALA A 99 -7.33 -0.40 6.79
N VAL A 100 -7.73 -1.04 7.88
CA VAL A 100 -8.83 -2.02 7.90
C VAL A 100 -10.15 -1.38 7.44
N ARG A 101 -10.51 -0.22 8.00
CA ARG A 101 -11.74 0.51 7.62
C ARG A 101 -11.75 0.94 6.16
N THR A 102 -10.59 1.30 5.61
CA THR A 102 -10.47 1.68 4.20
C THR A 102 -10.82 0.48 3.31
N LEU A 103 -10.26 -0.69 3.58
CA LEU A 103 -10.54 -1.90 2.81
C LEU A 103 -12.01 -2.34 2.92
N LYS A 104 -12.58 -2.31 4.12
CA LYS A 104 -14.02 -2.60 4.32
C LYS A 104 -14.92 -1.64 3.54
N LYS A 105 -14.57 -0.34 3.50
CA LYS A 105 -15.32 0.65 2.69
C LYS A 105 -15.18 0.43 1.18
N LEU A 106 -14.11 -0.22 0.74
CA LEU A 106 -13.91 -0.63 -0.66
C LEU A 106 -14.60 -1.95 -1.00
N GLY A 107 -15.39 -2.52 -0.09
CA GLY A 107 -16.17 -3.74 -0.33
C GLY A 107 -15.38 -5.04 -0.12
N ILE A 108 -14.29 -5.00 0.66
CA ILE A 108 -13.59 -6.21 1.08
C ILE A 108 -14.30 -6.76 2.32
N ASP A 109 -14.98 -7.89 2.16
CA ASP A 109 -15.84 -8.48 3.20
C ASP A 109 -15.04 -9.07 4.35
N VAL A 110 -13.92 -9.75 4.07
CA VAL A 110 -13.04 -10.35 5.07
C VAL A 110 -11.65 -9.73 4.97
N VAL A 111 -11.22 -9.07 6.03
CA VAL A 111 -9.89 -8.46 6.14
C VAL A 111 -9.05 -9.30 7.11
N HIS A 112 -8.05 -9.97 6.55
CA HIS A 112 -7.02 -10.68 7.31
C HIS A 112 -5.78 -9.80 7.44
N ILE A 113 -5.35 -9.53 8.67
CA ILE A 113 -4.15 -8.76 8.95
C ILE A 113 -3.07 -9.63 9.60
N ASP A 114 -1.88 -9.61 9.01
CA ASP A 114 -0.68 -10.16 9.61
C ASP A 114 0.08 -9.05 10.33
N ILE A 115 0.45 -9.28 11.59
CA ILE A 115 1.14 -8.30 12.42
C ILE A 115 2.51 -8.84 12.82
N GLY A 116 3.54 -8.02 12.64
CA GLY A 116 4.90 -8.26 13.10
C GLY A 116 5.47 -7.07 13.86
N HIS A 117 6.74 -7.16 14.26
CA HIS A 117 7.41 -6.05 14.96
C HIS A 117 8.92 -6.08 14.75
N MET A 118 9.50 -5.05 14.13
CA MET A 118 10.91 -5.01 13.78
C MET A 118 11.84 -4.92 14.99
N ALA A 119 11.39 -4.37 16.13
CA ALA A 119 12.22 -4.29 17.32
C ALA A 119 12.70 -5.66 17.82
N ILE A 120 11.96 -6.75 17.55
CA ILE A 120 12.39 -8.10 17.90
C ILE A 120 13.63 -8.48 17.11
N LEU A 121 13.61 -8.30 15.79
CA LEU A 121 14.78 -8.56 14.95
C LEU A 121 15.96 -7.67 15.33
N HIS A 122 15.71 -6.37 15.56
CA HIS A 122 16.73 -5.41 16.00
C HIS A 122 17.35 -5.80 17.35
N ALA A 123 16.53 -6.21 18.31
CA ALA A 123 17.01 -6.65 19.64
C ALA A 123 17.82 -7.96 19.57
N LEU A 124 17.49 -8.86 18.63
CA LEU A 124 18.26 -10.10 18.41
C LEU A 124 19.59 -9.82 17.71
N MET A 125 19.58 -8.96 16.68
CA MET A 125 20.78 -8.66 15.87
C MET A 125 21.74 -7.68 16.57
N GLY A 126 21.20 -6.78 17.42
CA GLY A 126 22.00 -5.74 18.08
C GLY A 126 22.72 -4.85 17.04
N GLU A 127 23.99 -4.53 17.33
CA GLU A 127 24.80 -3.68 16.44
C GLU A 127 25.04 -4.30 15.05
N ARG A 128 24.88 -5.61 14.92
CA ARG A 128 25.06 -6.35 13.65
C ARG A 128 23.91 -6.16 12.67
N ILE A 129 22.83 -5.45 13.02
CA ILE A 129 21.65 -5.27 12.14
C ILE A 129 22.02 -4.67 10.78
N SER A 130 23.09 -3.88 10.70
CA SER A 130 23.60 -3.28 9.46
C SER A 130 24.61 -4.15 8.71
N ASP A 131 25.01 -5.29 9.27
CA ASP A 131 26.01 -6.17 8.64
C ASP A 131 25.43 -6.88 7.40
N GLU A 132 26.28 -7.14 6.41
CA GLU A 132 25.90 -7.90 5.21
C GLU A 132 25.41 -9.32 5.56
N SER A 133 25.92 -9.90 6.65
CA SER A 133 25.47 -11.22 7.15
C SER A 133 23.98 -11.27 7.49
N VAL A 134 23.39 -10.14 7.91
CA VAL A 134 21.97 -10.05 8.24
C VAL A 134 21.08 -10.19 6.99
N HIS A 135 21.57 -9.80 5.80
CA HIS A 135 20.82 -10.00 4.57
C HIS A 135 20.46 -11.46 4.30
N GLY A 136 21.39 -12.37 4.63
CA GLY A 136 21.16 -13.84 4.53
C GLY A 136 20.06 -14.29 5.50
N VAL A 137 20.12 -13.83 6.76
CA VAL A 137 19.12 -14.14 7.79
C VAL A 137 17.74 -13.60 7.37
N VAL A 138 17.66 -12.32 6.97
CA VAL A 138 16.41 -11.70 6.53
C VAL A 138 15.81 -12.45 5.34
N ARG A 139 16.62 -12.83 4.36
CA ARG A 139 16.16 -13.61 3.21
C ARG A 139 15.61 -14.97 3.62
N ALA A 140 16.31 -15.68 4.52
CA ALA A 140 15.89 -17.00 4.99
C ALA A 140 14.59 -16.94 5.81
N LEU A 141 14.44 -15.92 6.68
CA LEU A 141 13.18 -15.67 7.41
C LEU A 141 12.01 -15.43 6.45
N ARG A 142 12.17 -14.53 5.48
CA ARG A 142 11.14 -14.22 4.47
C ARG A 142 10.72 -15.42 3.63
N MET A 143 11.68 -16.28 3.30
CA MET A 143 11.42 -17.52 2.54
C MET A 143 10.94 -18.67 3.44
N LYS A 144 10.94 -18.45 4.75
CA LYS A 144 10.65 -19.48 5.77
C LYS A 144 11.50 -20.75 5.55
N ASP A 145 12.79 -20.58 5.22
CA ASP A 145 13.73 -21.63 4.94
C ASP A 145 14.61 -21.93 6.17
N PRO A 146 14.37 -23.02 6.92
CA PRO A 146 15.12 -23.34 8.13
C PRO A 146 16.58 -23.73 7.87
N VAL A 147 16.87 -24.27 6.69
CA VAL A 147 18.25 -24.68 6.33
C VAL A 147 19.07 -23.44 6.00
N ALA A 148 18.56 -22.59 5.11
CA ALA A 148 19.21 -21.34 4.78
C ALA A 148 19.36 -20.42 6.00
N LEU A 149 18.38 -20.43 6.94
CA LEU A 149 18.47 -19.69 8.19
C LEU A 149 19.60 -20.23 9.08
N ALA A 150 19.72 -21.53 9.22
CA ALA A 150 20.79 -22.13 10.01
C ALA A 150 22.17 -21.79 9.45
N GLU A 151 22.33 -21.81 8.12
CA GLU A 151 23.58 -21.43 7.44
C GLU A 151 23.88 -19.93 7.61
N ALA A 152 22.89 -19.08 7.40
CA ALA A 152 23.06 -17.61 7.51
C ALA A 152 23.30 -17.15 8.96
N ALA A 153 22.80 -17.89 9.93
CA ALA A 153 22.96 -17.57 11.35
C ALA A 153 24.28 -18.09 11.94
N VAL A 154 25.12 -18.79 11.18
CA VAL A 154 26.47 -19.18 11.62
C VAL A 154 27.26 -17.95 12.04
N GLY A 155 27.82 -17.97 13.26
CA GLY A 155 28.58 -16.84 13.83
C GLY A 155 27.73 -15.83 14.64
N PHE A 156 26.43 -16.06 14.77
CA PHE A 156 25.63 -15.42 15.84
C PHE A 156 25.68 -16.25 17.12
N ASP A 157 25.38 -15.63 18.26
CA ASP A 157 25.29 -16.33 19.52
C ASP A 157 24.24 -17.46 19.46
N PRO A 158 24.47 -18.60 20.14
CA PRO A 158 23.53 -19.72 20.14
C PRO A 158 22.10 -19.34 20.56
N GLU A 159 21.95 -18.41 21.52
CA GLU A 159 20.65 -17.90 21.93
C GLU A 159 19.92 -17.18 20.79
N VAL A 160 20.66 -16.36 20.03
CA VAL A 160 20.11 -15.67 18.83
C VAL A 160 19.71 -16.66 17.74
N GLN A 161 20.56 -17.67 17.49
CA GLN A 161 20.23 -18.71 16.51
C GLN A 161 18.95 -19.46 16.88
N GLN A 162 18.79 -19.83 18.15
CA GLN A 162 17.58 -20.48 18.66
C GLN A 162 16.35 -19.58 18.55
N ALA A 163 16.49 -18.30 18.92
CA ALA A 163 15.41 -17.34 18.81
C ALA A 163 14.94 -17.15 17.36
N LEU A 164 15.87 -17.05 16.39
CA LEU A 164 15.54 -16.96 14.96
C LEU A 164 14.80 -18.19 14.46
N GLN A 165 15.24 -19.39 14.85
CA GLN A 165 14.57 -20.64 14.52
C GLN A 165 13.18 -20.74 15.17
N LEU A 166 13.02 -20.20 16.38
CA LEU A 166 11.72 -20.10 17.04
C LEU A 166 10.78 -19.20 16.26
N LEU A 167 11.20 -17.97 15.89
CA LEU A 167 10.38 -17.06 15.08
C LEU A 167 9.93 -17.68 13.77
N LEU A 168 10.81 -18.42 13.10
CA LEU A 168 10.53 -19.04 11.81
C LEU A 168 9.40 -20.09 11.89
N ARG A 169 9.28 -20.81 13.00
CA ARG A 169 8.28 -21.87 13.19
C ARG A 169 7.05 -21.44 13.99
N THR A 170 7.08 -20.25 14.61
CA THR A 170 6.04 -19.79 15.53
C THR A 170 5.32 -18.60 14.90
N PHE A 171 4.27 -18.89 14.15
CA PHE A 171 3.38 -17.91 13.51
C PHE A 171 1.95 -18.46 13.53
N GLY A 172 0.95 -17.60 13.41
CA GLY A 172 -0.46 -17.98 13.40
C GLY A 172 -1.32 -17.01 14.19
N ASP A 173 -2.36 -17.49 14.85
CA ASP A 173 -3.24 -16.63 15.66
C ASP A 173 -2.50 -16.01 16.87
N VAL A 174 -3.15 -15.04 17.52
CA VAL A 174 -2.53 -14.25 18.60
C VAL A 174 -2.03 -15.10 19.79
N SER A 175 -2.48 -16.35 19.92
CA SER A 175 -2.04 -17.25 21.01
C SER A 175 -0.57 -17.66 20.88
N VAL A 176 0.03 -17.55 19.68
CA VAL A 176 1.47 -17.80 19.49
C VAL A 176 2.34 -16.86 20.32
N LEU A 177 1.82 -15.69 20.69
CA LEU A 177 2.52 -14.73 21.55
C LEU A 177 2.84 -15.32 22.93
N ASP A 178 2.01 -16.21 23.48
CA ASP A 178 2.25 -16.85 24.79
C ASP A 178 3.50 -17.76 24.74
N ILE A 179 3.76 -18.39 23.60
CA ILE A 179 4.95 -19.20 23.37
C ILE A 179 6.17 -18.27 23.27
N LEU A 180 6.05 -17.21 22.45
CA LEU A 180 7.14 -16.28 22.20
C LEU A 180 7.52 -15.48 23.45
N GLU A 181 6.56 -15.05 24.28
CA GLU A 181 6.80 -14.38 25.56
C GLU A 181 7.62 -15.26 26.52
N ARG A 182 7.42 -16.58 26.51
CA ARG A 182 8.10 -17.53 27.37
C ARG A 182 9.48 -17.94 26.84
N GLU A 183 9.60 -18.15 25.52
CA GLU A 183 10.76 -18.85 24.94
C GLU A 183 11.76 -17.91 24.27
N LEU A 184 11.38 -16.65 23.93
CA LEU A 184 12.33 -15.66 23.42
C LEU A 184 13.21 -15.11 24.55
N PRO A 185 14.41 -14.58 24.23
CA PRO A 185 15.25 -13.89 25.17
C PRO A 185 14.50 -12.82 25.95
N GLN A 186 14.68 -12.78 27.28
CA GLN A 186 13.93 -11.89 28.19
C GLN A 186 14.50 -10.47 28.15
N LYS A 187 14.70 -9.92 26.94
CA LYS A 187 15.08 -8.53 26.71
C LYS A 187 13.85 -7.64 26.80
N SER A 188 14.00 -6.47 27.43
CA SER A 188 12.91 -5.49 27.62
C SER A 188 12.23 -5.08 26.32
N GLU A 189 13.04 -4.89 25.27
CA GLU A 189 12.60 -4.50 23.93
C GLU A 189 11.73 -5.58 23.26
N ILE A 190 12.11 -6.85 23.41
CA ILE A 190 11.35 -7.99 22.90
C ILE A 190 10.00 -8.09 23.61
N GLN A 191 10.03 -8.01 24.95
CA GLN A 191 8.82 -8.11 25.76
C GLN A 191 7.87 -6.92 25.53
N ALA A 192 8.41 -5.72 25.29
CA ALA A 192 7.62 -4.55 24.92
C ALA A 192 6.94 -4.75 23.55
N ALA A 193 7.71 -5.19 22.55
CA ALA A 193 7.21 -5.45 21.21
C ALA A 193 6.06 -6.51 21.19
N LEU A 194 6.20 -7.59 21.95
CA LEU A 194 5.16 -8.62 22.06
C LEU A 194 3.86 -8.07 22.69
N ARG A 195 3.97 -7.22 23.71
CA ARG A 195 2.81 -6.54 24.32
C ARG A 195 2.14 -5.59 23.34
N GLU A 196 2.90 -4.78 22.60
CA GLU A 196 2.36 -3.87 21.58
C GLU A 196 1.61 -4.63 20.49
N VAL A 197 2.17 -5.74 19.98
CA VAL A 197 1.48 -6.61 19.00
C VAL A 197 0.18 -7.12 19.55
N ARG A 198 0.15 -7.64 20.81
CA ARG A 198 -1.05 -8.15 21.46
C ARG A 198 -2.13 -7.06 21.60
N GLU A 199 -1.75 -5.86 22.00
CA GLU A 199 -2.67 -4.75 22.17
C GLU A 199 -3.26 -4.30 20.81
N LEU A 200 -2.42 -4.13 19.79
CA LEU A 200 -2.85 -3.74 18.45
C LEU A 200 -3.72 -4.81 17.77
N ALA A 201 -3.42 -6.08 17.98
CA ALA A 201 -4.24 -7.19 17.48
C ALA A 201 -5.69 -7.12 18.00
N ASN A 202 -5.88 -6.66 19.24
CA ASN A 202 -7.22 -6.51 19.85
C ASN A 202 -7.98 -5.27 19.35
N ILE A 203 -7.26 -4.24 18.88
CA ILE A 203 -7.83 -2.91 18.56
C ILE A 203 -8.06 -2.70 17.06
N CYS A 204 -7.27 -3.33 16.20
CA CYS A 204 -7.21 -3.01 14.77
C CYS A 204 -8.54 -3.20 14.01
N GLY A 205 -9.47 -4.00 14.54
CA GLY A 205 -10.81 -4.19 13.97
C GLY A 205 -10.84 -5.05 12.70
N ALA A 206 -9.77 -5.81 12.42
CA ALA A 206 -9.75 -6.83 11.38
C ALA A 206 -10.66 -8.03 11.75
N ASP A 207 -11.11 -8.77 10.75
CA ASP A 207 -11.94 -9.95 10.96
C ASP A 207 -11.08 -11.15 11.39
N GLU A 208 -9.87 -11.22 10.87
CA GLU A 208 -8.88 -12.23 11.21
C GLU A 208 -7.53 -11.56 11.48
N VAL A 209 -6.85 -11.97 12.53
CA VAL A 209 -5.53 -11.46 12.91
C VAL A 209 -4.58 -12.63 13.07
N SER A 210 -3.43 -12.54 12.40
CA SER A 210 -2.31 -13.44 12.63
C SER A 210 -1.04 -12.66 13.00
N VAL A 211 -0.10 -13.37 13.58
CA VAL A 211 1.20 -12.86 14.01
C VAL A 211 2.29 -13.58 13.22
N ASP A 212 3.14 -12.81 12.56
CA ASP A 212 4.30 -13.35 11.81
C ASP A 212 5.49 -12.39 11.90
N PHE A 213 6.49 -12.77 12.67
CA PHE A 213 7.73 -12.00 12.82
C PHE A 213 8.77 -12.31 11.73
N CYS A 214 8.41 -13.15 10.74
CA CYS A 214 9.24 -13.43 9.58
C CYS A 214 8.92 -12.54 8.37
N ASP A 215 7.82 -11.78 8.38
CA ASP A 215 7.57 -10.75 7.37
C ASP A 215 8.41 -9.50 7.67
N VAL A 216 9.71 -9.63 7.45
CA VAL A 216 10.74 -8.62 7.73
C VAL A 216 11.00 -7.69 6.53
N HIS A 217 9.97 -7.42 5.71
CA HIS A 217 10.07 -6.42 4.66
C HIS A 217 10.35 -5.04 5.26
N GLY A 218 11.26 -4.31 4.65
CA GLY A 218 11.61 -2.97 5.13
C GLY A 218 12.43 -2.94 6.43
N TYR A 219 13.07 -4.05 6.82
CA TYR A 219 13.86 -4.15 8.06
C TYR A 219 14.94 -3.05 8.21
N GLN A 220 15.38 -2.46 7.10
CA GLN A 220 16.38 -1.39 7.10
C GLN A 220 15.83 -0.04 7.56
N TYR A 221 14.52 0.21 7.43
CA TYR A 221 13.92 1.49 7.77
C TYR A 221 12.77 1.38 8.78
N LEU A 222 12.11 0.21 8.87
CA LEU A 222 11.05 -0.01 9.86
C LEU A 222 11.65 -0.22 11.25
N THR A 223 11.08 0.41 12.26
CA THR A 223 11.62 0.44 13.63
C THR A 223 10.71 -0.19 14.67
N GLY A 224 9.43 -0.33 14.37
CA GLY A 224 8.40 -0.79 15.31
C GLY A 224 7.45 -1.81 14.68
N ILE A 225 6.16 -1.61 14.94
CA ILE A 225 5.09 -2.45 14.40
C ILE A 225 5.18 -2.53 12.87
N THR A 226 4.90 -3.70 12.33
CA THR A 226 4.71 -3.95 10.90
C THR A 226 3.40 -4.66 10.69
N PHE A 227 2.72 -4.38 9.60
CA PHE A 227 1.52 -5.12 9.25
C PHE A 227 1.32 -5.21 7.74
N SER A 228 0.70 -6.31 7.34
CA SER A 228 0.24 -6.51 5.98
C SER A 228 -1.20 -7.00 5.97
N VAL A 229 -1.97 -6.61 4.97
CA VAL A 229 -3.35 -7.07 4.84
C VAL A 229 -3.45 -7.97 3.62
N ASN A 230 -3.93 -9.17 3.89
CA ASN A 230 -4.18 -10.20 2.90
C ASN A 230 -5.70 -10.37 2.72
N ILE A 231 -6.10 -10.79 1.54
CA ILE A 231 -7.50 -11.02 1.20
C ILE A 231 -7.66 -12.34 0.47
N PRO A 232 -8.82 -13.01 0.57
CA PRO A 232 -9.05 -14.28 -0.12
C PRO A 232 -8.81 -14.17 -1.63
N ASN A 233 -8.28 -15.25 -2.21
CA ASN A 233 -8.03 -15.39 -3.66
C ASN A 233 -6.99 -14.42 -4.25
N TYR A 234 -6.22 -13.73 -3.43
CA TYR A 234 -5.12 -12.89 -3.87
C TYR A 234 -3.83 -13.27 -3.13
N ALA A 235 -2.79 -13.63 -3.89
CA ALA A 235 -1.57 -14.24 -3.33
C ALA A 235 -0.63 -13.25 -2.62
N GLN A 236 -0.98 -11.98 -2.57
CA GLN A 236 -0.11 -10.93 -2.04
C GLN A 236 -0.87 -10.01 -1.12
N ALA A 237 -0.14 -9.38 -0.21
CA ALA A 237 -0.70 -8.30 0.58
C ALA A 237 -1.18 -7.16 -0.33
N VAL A 238 -2.43 -6.76 -0.16
CA VAL A 238 -3.03 -5.63 -0.87
C VAL A 238 -2.72 -4.30 -0.19
N LEU A 239 -2.21 -4.38 1.05
CA LEU A 239 -1.81 -3.23 1.85
C LEU A 239 -0.62 -3.64 2.73
N ARG A 240 0.35 -2.73 2.90
CA ARG A 240 1.47 -2.87 3.83
C ARG A 240 1.67 -1.58 4.59
N GLY A 241 2.02 -1.70 5.86
CA GLY A 241 2.29 -0.56 6.73
C GLY A 241 3.22 -0.89 7.89
N GLY A 242 3.53 0.13 8.66
CA GLY A 242 4.35 0.00 9.86
C GLY A 242 4.89 1.32 10.38
N ARG A 243 5.74 1.23 11.41
CA ARG A 243 6.43 2.34 12.05
C ARG A 243 7.87 2.47 11.55
N TYR A 244 8.30 3.72 11.27
CA TYR A 244 9.61 4.03 10.68
C TYR A 244 10.16 5.37 11.21
N ASP A 245 10.55 5.43 12.44
CA ASP A 245 10.92 6.67 13.17
C ASP A 245 12.19 7.35 12.62
N GLY A 246 13.03 6.63 11.86
CA GLY A 246 14.32 7.12 11.38
C GLY A 246 14.30 7.82 10.02
N VAL A 247 13.26 7.66 9.20
CA VAL A 247 13.26 8.16 7.80
C VAL A 247 13.43 9.67 7.71
N GLY A 248 12.84 10.43 8.62
CA GLY A 248 12.95 11.87 8.65
C GLY A 248 14.37 12.40 8.96
N LEU A 249 15.25 11.58 9.58
CA LEU A 249 16.64 11.96 9.89
C LEU A 249 17.42 12.35 8.62
N ALA A 250 17.18 11.65 7.56
CA ALA A 250 17.78 11.88 6.25
C ALA A 250 17.44 13.26 5.66
N PHE A 251 16.34 13.84 6.11
CA PHE A 251 15.89 15.19 5.77
C PHE A 251 16.16 16.20 6.90
N GLY A 252 17.06 15.87 7.82
CA GLY A 252 17.45 16.74 8.93
C GLY A 252 16.41 16.88 10.04
N ARG A 253 15.36 16.05 10.06
CA ARG A 253 14.29 16.12 11.05
C ARG A 253 13.81 14.73 11.44
N SER A 254 14.46 14.11 12.44
CA SER A 254 13.98 12.85 13.01
C SER A 254 12.66 13.07 13.76
N ARG A 255 11.63 12.31 13.39
CA ARG A 255 10.33 12.29 14.04
C ARG A 255 9.77 10.88 14.03
N PRO A 256 9.05 10.47 15.08
CA PRO A 256 8.26 9.25 15.01
C PRO A 256 7.30 9.29 13.83
N ALA A 257 7.24 8.20 13.09
CA ALA A 257 6.38 8.10 11.92
C ALA A 257 5.82 6.69 11.75
N CYS A 258 4.57 6.61 11.33
CA CYS A 258 3.91 5.37 10.93
C CYS A 258 2.94 5.63 9.78
N GLY A 259 2.68 4.62 8.97
CA GLY A 259 1.83 4.77 7.80
C GLY A 259 1.55 3.45 7.11
N PHE A 260 0.79 3.53 6.02
CA PHE A 260 0.55 2.40 5.14
C PHE A 260 0.42 2.80 3.69
N THR A 261 0.70 1.85 2.81
CA THR A 261 0.46 1.93 1.36
C THR A 261 -0.51 0.84 0.95
N VAL A 262 -1.52 1.20 0.17
CA VAL A 262 -2.49 0.27 -0.45
C VAL A 262 -2.26 0.21 -1.96
N TYR A 263 -2.31 -1.00 -2.53
CA TYR A 263 -2.08 -1.28 -3.95
C TYR A 263 -3.40 -1.28 -4.71
N LEU A 264 -3.75 -0.14 -5.31
CA LEU A 264 -5.07 0.09 -5.91
C LEU A 264 -5.38 -0.83 -7.10
N ARG A 265 -4.37 -1.17 -7.93
CA ARG A 265 -4.58 -2.11 -9.05
C ARG A 265 -4.95 -3.51 -8.58
N ALA A 266 -4.40 -3.95 -7.44
CA ALA A 266 -4.75 -5.22 -6.84
C ALA A 266 -6.22 -5.23 -6.42
N LEU A 267 -6.68 -4.18 -5.74
CA LEU A 267 -8.07 -4.03 -5.31
C LEU A 267 -9.04 -3.89 -6.48
N ALA A 268 -8.68 -3.13 -7.52
CA ALA A 268 -9.52 -2.98 -8.71
C ALA A 268 -9.75 -4.32 -9.45
N GLY A 269 -8.75 -5.22 -9.44
CA GLY A 269 -8.87 -6.55 -10.03
C GLY A 269 -9.79 -7.50 -9.25
N LEU A 270 -10.07 -7.19 -7.98
CA LEU A 270 -10.93 -7.99 -7.10
C LEU A 270 -12.38 -7.51 -7.08
N GLN A 271 -12.59 -6.23 -7.33
CA GLN A 271 -13.92 -5.73 -7.60
C GLN A 271 -14.35 -6.39 -8.90
N VAL A 272 -15.14 -7.46 -8.78
CA VAL A 272 -16.00 -7.88 -9.90
C VAL A 272 -16.75 -6.60 -10.22
N ALA A 273 -16.39 -5.98 -11.33
CA ALA A 273 -17.14 -4.87 -11.85
C ALA A 273 -18.57 -5.38 -11.91
N ALA A 274 -19.40 -4.98 -10.97
CA ALA A 274 -20.80 -4.92 -11.27
C ALA A 274 -20.80 -4.07 -12.54
N SER A 275 -21.08 -4.70 -13.67
CA SER A 275 -21.18 -4.00 -14.94
C SER A 275 -22.40 -3.09 -14.84
N HIS A 276 -22.27 -2.06 -14.02
CA HIS A 276 -23.19 -0.95 -14.06
C HIS A 276 -22.85 -0.20 -15.32
N HIS A 277 -23.39 -0.72 -16.44
CA HIS A 277 -23.45 0.09 -17.62
C HIS A 277 -24.20 1.37 -17.21
N PRO A 278 -23.56 2.54 -17.36
CA PRO A 278 -24.20 3.79 -16.97
C PRO A 278 -25.47 3.99 -17.79
N GLN A 279 -26.51 4.53 -17.15
CA GLN A 279 -27.73 4.88 -17.85
C GLN A 279 -27.43 6.03 -18.82
N ALA A 280 -27.90 5.87 -20.06
CA ALA A 280 -27.66 6.86 -21.11
C ALA A 280 -28.94 7.17 -21.92
N VAL A 281 -28.92 8.31 -22.55
CA VAL A 281 -29.88 8.75 -23.57
C VAL A 281 -29.22 8.50 -24.93
N VAL A 282 -29.90 7.81 -25.84
CA VAL A 282 -29.43 7.70 -27.22
C VAL A 282 -29.99 8.85 -28.06
N ALA A 283 -29.14 9.44 -28.88
CA ALA A 283 -29.52 10.47 -29.84
C ALA A 283 -29.22 10.01 -31.26
N ARG A 284 -30.28 9.85 -32.08
CA ARG A 284 -30.22 9.37 -33.46
C ARG A 284 -30.47 10.48 -34.49
N GLY A 285 -29.99 10.30 -35.68
CA GLY A 285 -30.25 11.16 -36.81
C GLY A 285 -28.99 11.75 -37.46
N PRO A 286 -29.15 12.43 -38.60
CA PRO A 286 -28.04 13.06 -39.31
C PRO A 286 -27.44 14.19 -38.49
N LEU A 287 -26.19 14.57 -38.80
CA LEU A 287 -25.52 15.73 -38.21
C LEU A 287 -26.34 16.99 -38.52
N ALA A 288 -26.88 17.62 -37.48
CA ALA A 288 -27.71 18.82 -37.59
C ALA A 288 -27.47 19.72 -36.37
N ARG A 289 -27.34 21.02 -36.60
CA ARG A 289 -26.99 22.01 -35.58
C ARG A 289 -27.97 22.03 -34.39
N ASP A 290 -29.26 21.88 -34.66
CA ASP A 290 -30.30 21.82 -33.63
C ASP A 290 -30.25 20.55 -32.77
N LEU A 291 -29.94 19.41 -33.38
CA LEU A 291 -29.76 18.15 -32.67
C LEU A 291 -28.51 18.21 -31.76
N GLU A 292 -27.40 18.73 -32.27
CA GLU A 292 -26.17 18.86 -31.46
C GLU A 292 -26.34 19.83 -30.28
N ALA A 293 -27.04 20.96 -30.51
CA ALA A 293 -27.37 21.90 -29.45
C ALA A 293 -28.23 21.25 -28.35
N GLN A 294 -29.16 20.37 -28.71
CA GLN A 294 -29.96 19.64 -27.73
C GLN A 294 -29.17 18.55 -27.00
N VAL A 295 -28.25 17.89 -27.68
CA VAL A 295 -27.33 16.93 -27.07
C VAL A 295 -26.42 17.62 -26.05
N GLU A 296 -25.84 18.77 -26.40
CA GLU A 296 -25.02 19.57 -25.47
C GLU A 296 -25.83 20.01 -24.25
N LYS A 297 -27.03 20.53 -24.46
CA LYS A 297 -27.91 20.92 -23.36
C LYS A 297 -28.18 19.76 -22.38
N LEU A 298 -28.47 18.56 -22.88
CA LEU A 298 -28.68 17.38 -22.03
C LEU A 298 -27.41 16.97 -21.28
N ARG A 299 -26.24 17.13 -21.90
CA ARG A 299 -24.94 16.88 -21.23
C ARG A 299 -24.67 17.89 -20.12
N ASP A 300 -24.97 19.14 -20.35
CA ASP A 300 -24.87 20.22 -19.33
C ASP A 300 -25.85 19.97 -18.16
N GLU A 301 -27.00 19.37 -18.42
CA GLU A 301 -27.98 18.92 -17.41
C GLU A 301 -27.52 17.64 -16.67
N GLY A 302 -26.35 17.08 -17.01
CA GLY A 302 -25.74 15.91 -16.34
C GLY A 302 -26.16 14.55 -16.91
N HIS A 303 -26.84 14.52 -18.06
CA HIS A 303 -27.16 13.27 -18.75
C HIS A 303 -25.96 12.75 -19.53
N ILE A 304 -25.77 11.41 -19.52
CA ILE A 304 -24.88 10.74 -20.47
C ILE A 304 -25.67 10.61 -21.79
N VAL A 305 -25.19 11.25 -22.85
CA VAL A 305 -25.83 11.19 -24.16
C VAL A 305 -24.90 10.52 -25.17
N VAL A 306 -25.34 9.38 -25.71
CA VAL A 306 -24.65 8.63 -26.75
C VAL A 306 -25.21 9.05 -28.11
N ARG A 307 -24.32 9.63 -28.91
CA ARG A 307 -24.64 9.96 -30.31
C ARG A 307 -24.40 8.71 -31.15
N LEU A 308 -25.46 8.12 -31.72
CA LEU A 308 -25.30 6.98 -32.58
C LEU A 308 -24.64 7.41 -33.89
N LEU A 309 -23.51 6.81 -34.18
CA LEU A 309 -22.73 7.12 -35.39
C LEU A 309 -23.23 6.33 -36.61
N PRO A 310 -23.00 6.83 -37.85
CA PRO A 310 -23.39 6.10 -39.06
C PRO A 310 -22.73 4.70 -39.11
N GLY A 311 -23.56 3.65 -39.21
CA GLY A 311 -23.10 2.26 -39.23
C GLY A 311 -22.97 1.59 -37.87
N GLU A 312 -23.11 2.32 -36.79
CA GLU A 312 -23.15 1.79 -35.43
C GLU A 312 -24.54 1.16 -35.17
N ARG A 313 -24.55 -0.02 -34.57
CA ARG A 313 -25.80 -0.74 -34.26
C ARG A 313 -26.17 -0.48 -32.79
N ASP A 314 -27.46 -0.59 -32.51
CA ASP A 314 -27.97 -0.44 -31.14
C ASP A 314 -27.32 -1.43 -30.16
N GLU A 315 -27.07 -2.65 -30.65
CA GLU A 315 -26.41 -3.72 -29.87
C GLU A 315 -25.01 -3.29 -29.38
N ASP A 316 -24.24 -2.60 -30.22
CA ASP A 316 -22.87 -2.13 -29.87
C ASP A 316 -22.90 -1.08 -28.76
N VAL A 317 -23.98 -0.29 -28.69
CA VAL A 317 -24.19 0.72 -27.63
C VAL A 317 -24.67 0.06 -26.33
N LEU A 318 -25.55 -0.95 -26.44
CA LEU A 318 -26.07 -1.70 -25.28
C LEU A 318 -25.01 -2.51 -24.55
N GLU A 319 -23.90 -2.85 -25.22
CA GLU A 319 -22.73 -3.45 -24.56
C GLU A 319 -22.01 -2.50 -23.59
N GLN A 320 -22.20 -1.19 -23.75
CA GLN A 320 -21.49 -0.17 -22.97
C GLN A 320 -22.40 0.63 -22.05
N PHE A 321 -23.70 0.77 -22.40
CA PHE A 321 -24.66 1.62 -21.71
C PHE A 321 -26.01 0.93 -21.52
N VAL A 322 -26.70 1.25 -20.42
CA VAL A 322 -28.13 0.97 -20.27
C VAL A 322 -28.90 2.13 -20.90
N ILE A 323 -29.42 1.97 -22.10
CA ILE A 323 -30.21 3.01 -22.75
C ILE A 323 -31.60 3.05 -22.12
N THR A 324 -31.91 4.15 -21.44
CA THR A 324 -33.19 4.36 -20.75
C THR A 324 -34.12 5.29 -21.50
N LYS A 325 -33.58 6.16 -22.35
CA LYS A 325 -34.31 7.18 -23.08
C LYS A 325 -33.71 7.38 -24.47
N GLU A 326 -34.55 7.82 -25.41
CA GLU A 326 -34.14 8.28 -26.72
C GLU A 326 -34.51 9.75 -26.91
N LEU A 327 -33.61 10.52 -27.51
CA LEU A 327 -33.86 11.89 -27.92
C LEU A 327 -34.54 11.86 -29.31
N VAL A 328 -35.82 12.17 -29.35
CA VAL A 328 -36.65 12.08 -30.55
C VAL A 328 -37.01 13.48 -31.05
N ARG A 329 -36.91 13.69 -32.35
CA ARG A 329 -37.39 14.93 -33.00
C ARG A 329 -38.93 14.87 -33.15
N THR A 330 -39.61 15.94 -32.72
CA THR A 330 -41.03 16.14 -32.84
C THR A 330 -41.34 17.37 -33.69
N SER A 331 -42.61 17.65 -33.97
CA SER A 331 -43.04 18.88 -34.65
C SER A 331 -42.79 20.17 -33.82
N LEU A 332 -42.57 20.04 -32.52
CA LEU A 332 -42.33 21.15 -31.57
C LEU A 332 -40.89 21.27 -31.12
N GLY A 333 -39.97 20.44 -31.62
CA GLY A 333 -38.57 20.41 -31.21
C GLY A 333 -38.09 19.02 -30.87
N PHE A 334 -37.40 18.84 -29.75
CA PHE A 334 -36.90 17.56 -29.27
C PHE A 334 -37.52 17.19 -27.93
N GLU A 335 -37.79 15.92 -27.72
CA GLU A 335 -38.28 15.37 -26.46
C GLU A 335 -37.54 14.08 -26.08
N LEU A 336 -37.48 13.79 -24.80
CA LEU A 336 -36.94 12.54 -24.27
C LEU A 336 -38.07 11.51 -24.15
N LYS A 337 -37.98 10.45 -24.94
CA LYS A 337 -38.90 9.31 -24.90
C LYS A 337 -38.27 8.16 -24.13
N ALA A 338 -38.97 7.60 -23.14
CA ALA A 338 -38.54 6.39 -22.46
C ALA A 338 -38.56 5.19 -23.42
N LEU A 339 -37.57 4.30 -23.33
CA LEU A 339 -37.44 3.06 -24.09
C LEU A 339 -37.86 1.85 -23.26
#